data_a8f175808ab5c8624d3def3cd066f92c
#
_entry.id   a8f175808ab5c8624d3def3cd066f92c
#
_cell.length_a   1.000
_cell.length_b   1.000
_cell.length_c   1.000
_cell.angle_alpha   90.00
_cell.angle_beta   90.00
_cell.angle_gamma   90.00
#
_symmetry.space_group_name_H-M   'P 1'
#
loop_
_entity.id
_entity.type
_entity.pdbx_description
1 polymer ?
#
loop_
_entity_poly.entity_id
_entity_poly.type
_entity_poly.pdbx_seq_one_letter_code
_entity_poly.pdbx_strand_id
1 'polypeptide(L)'
;MDYRGSGFWVHDYQAEVWLYLLAQEVKTIPEPPAWLAGARTDWEIQATAGFMGCVSSCMDKHLGTEPDRVALALDLSERVQRRLLAWSPAIPKDLANSFGTGGEQESFNADLPTGPLLACGRAFISLLRGEFPSGYDRWAH
;
A
#
# COMPACT_ATOMS: atom_id res chain seq x y z
N MET A 1 6.55 4.60 5.08
CA MET A 1 5.67 5.28 4.08
C MET A 1 5.51 6.72 4.46
N ASP A 2 5.54 7.62 3.50
CA ASP A 2 5.57 9.07 3.73
C ASP A 2 4.72 9.84 2.72
N TYR A 3 4.24 11.01 3.15
CA TYR A 3 3.50 11.97 2.34
C TYR A 3 3.52 13.34 3.01
N ARG A 4 3.89 14.40 2.25
CA ARG A 4 3.90 15.79 2.69
C ARG A 4 4.66 16.05 4.00
N GLY A 5 5.83 15.39 4.15
CA GLY A 5 6.68 15.58 5.33
C GLY A 5 6.23 14.84 6.59
N SER A 6 5.20 14.02 6.50
CA SER A 6 4.75 13.12 7.56
C SER A 6 4.87 11.68 7.10
N GLY A 7 4.94 10.74 8.04
CA GLY A 7 5.05 9.34 7.67
C GLY A 7 4.95 8.39 8.86
N PHE A 8 5.04 7.11 8.55
CA PHE A 8 5.07 6.05 9.55
C PHE A 8 5.97 4.90 9.09
N TRP A 9 6.52 4.19 10.05
CA TRP A 9 7.29 2.97 9.82
C TRP A 9 6.36 1.76 9.69
N VAL A 10 6.73 0.84 8.84
CA VAL A 10 6.01 -0.40 8.58
C VAL A 10 7.01 -1.45 8.11
N HIS A 11 6.77 -2.73 8.38
CA HIS A 11 7.61 -3.78 7.84
C HIS A 11 7.48 -3.87 6.31
N ASP A 12 8.57 -4.21 5.62
CA ASP A 12 8.61 -4.23 4.16
C ASP A 12 7.48 -5.05 3.55
N TYR A 13 7.26 -6.27 4.03
CA TYR A 13 6.18 -7.11 3.51
C TYR A 13 4.78 -6.47 3.62
N GLN A 14 4.53 -5.69 4.67
CA GLN A 14 3.25 -4.98 4.84
C GLN A 14 3.10 -3.87 3.79
N ALA A 15 4.19 -3.11 3.59
CA ALA A 15 4.24 -2.07 2.57
C ALA A 15 4.06 -2.66 1.16
N GLU A 16 4.79 -3.72 0.86
CA GLU A 16 4.75 -4.40 -0.44
C GLU A 16 3.37 -4.97 -0.75
N VAL A 17 2.78 -5.73 0.16
CA VAL A 17 1.43 -6.27 -0.03
C VAL A 17 0.39 -5.16 -0.14
N TRP A 18 0.50 -4.10 0.67
CA TRP A 18 -0.39 -2.95 0.59
C TRP A 18 -0.31 -2.26 -0.78
N LEU A 19 0.89 -1.97 -1.26
CA LEU A 19 1.11 -1.32 -2.56
C LEU A 19 0.68 -2.21 -3.73
N TYR A 20 0.94 -3.52 -3.63
CA TYR A 20 0.42 -4.48 -4.60
C TYR A 20 -1.10 -4.41 -4.71
N LEU A 21 -1.81 -4.47 -3.58
CA LEU A 21 -3.27 -4.42 -3.56
C LEU A 21 -3.81 -3.09 -4.09
N LEU A 22 -3.17 -1.95 -3.77
CA LEU A 22 -3.52 -0.66 -4.37
C LEU A 22 -3.37 -0.69 -5.90
N ALA A 23 -2.27 -1.22 -6.40
CA ALA A 23 -2.04 -1.35 -7.84
C ALA A 23 -3.11 -2.24 -8.50
N GLN A 24 -3.56 -3.32 -7.85
CA GLN A 24 -4.65 -4.14 -8.36
C GLN A 24 -5.99 -3.38 -8.40
N GLU A 25 -6.28 -2.53 -7.41
CA GLU A 25 -7.49 -1.69 -7.45
C GLU A 25 -7.46 -0.72 -8.64
N VAL A 26 -6.30 -0.13 -8.96
CA VAL A 26 -6.17 0.73 -10.14
C VAL A 26 -6.51 -0.01 -11.44
N LYS A 27 -6.17 -1.29 -11.55
CA LYS A 27 -6.48 -2.12 -12.73
C LYS A 27 -7.99 -2.31 -12.95
N THR A 28 -8.81 -2.08 -11.94
CA THR A 28 -10.27 -2.16 -12.07
C THR A 28 -10.88 -0.89 -12.70
N ILE A 29 -10.10 0.19 -12.82
CA ILE A 29 -10.55 1.47 -13.37
C ILE A 29 -10.29 1.46 -14.89
N PRO A 30 -11.34 1.52 -15.73
CA PRO A 30 -11.17 1.71 -17.15
C PRO A 30 -10.53 3.08 -17.41
N GLU A 31 -9.52 3.12 -18.28
CA GLU A 31 -8.86 4.37 -18.70
C GLU A 31 -8.43 5.27 -17.52
N PRO A 32 -7.56 4.77 -16.61
CA PRO A 32 -7.15 5.57 -15.47
C PRO A 32 -6.39 6.82 -15.93
N PRO A 33 -6.50 7.95 -15.22
CA PRO A 33 -5.73 9.13 -15.56
C PRO A 33 -4.23 8.84 -15.51
N ALA A 34 -3.43 9.57 -16.29
CA ALA A 34 -2.01 9.30 -16.49
C ALA A 34 -1.22 9.24 -15.17
N TRP A 35 -1.52 10.12 -14.20
CA TRP A 35 -0.86 10.12 -12.90
C TRP A 35 -1.15 8.81 -12.11
N LEU A 36 -2.37 8.29 -12.21
CA LEU A 36 -2.75 7.05 -11.52
C LEU A 36 -2.15 5.81 -12.20
N ALA A 37 -2.07 5.82 -13.53
CA ALA A 37 -1.34 4.79 -14.27
C ALA A 37 0.15 4.78 -13.89
N GLY A 38 0.77 5.95 -13.74
CA GLY A 38 2.14 6.09 -13.24
C GLY A 38 2.29 5.60 -11.79
N ALA A 39 1.36 5.96 -10.91
CA ALA A 39 1.34 5.48 -9.53
C ALA A 39 1.25 3.95 -9.47
N ARG A 40 0.35 3.34 -10.26
CA ARG A 40 0.24 1.88 -10.35
C ARG A 40 1.58 1.23 -10.72
N THR A 41 2.25 1.76 -11.73
CA THR A 41 3.55 1.21 -12.17
C THR A 41 4.58 1.28 -11.06
N ASP A 42 4.72 2.42 -10.38
CA ASP A 42 5.66 2.56 -9.27
C ASP A 42 5.28 1.64 -8.09
N TRP A 43 4.01 1.53 -7.74
CA TRP A 43 3.54 0.63 -6.68
C TRP A 43 3.80 -0.85 -7.00
N GLU A 44 3.61 -1.28 -8.24
CA GLU A 44 3.96 -2.64 -8.68
C GLU A 44 5.47 -2.90 -8.55
N ILE A 45 6.30 -1.96 -8.97
CA ILE A 45 7.76 -2.06 -8.84
C ILE A 45 8.16 -2.13 -7.36
N GLN A 46 7.64 -1.22 -6.53
CA GLN A 46 7.94 -1.19 -5.10
C GLN A 46 7.49 -2.46 -4.38
N ALA A 47 6.40 -3.06 -4.80
CA ALA A 47 5.86 -4.28 -4.21
C ALA A 47 6.65 -5.54 -4.61
N THR A 48 7.25 -5.58 -5.80
CA THR A 48 7.77 -6.83 -6.38
C THR A 48 9.28 -6.85 -6.60
N ALA A 49 9.96 -5.73 -6.46
CA ALA A 49 11.41 -5.65 -6.73
C ALA A 49 12.31 -6.08 -5.54
N GLY A 50 11.75 -6.30 -4.34
CA GLY A 50 12.52 -6.70 -3.16
C GLY A 50 13.43 -5.58 -2.62
N PHE A 51 12.93 -4.37 -2.52
CA PHE A 51 13.65 -3.22 -1.96
C PHE A 51 13.71 -3.29 -0.43
N MET A 52 14.63 -4.07 0.12
CA MET A 52 14.76 -4.21 1.58
C MET A 52 15.02 -2.87 2.28
N GLY A 53 14.14 -2.52 3.22
CA GLY A 53 14.25 -1.31 4.03
C GLY A 53 14.00 0.01 3.29
N CYS A 54 13.62 -0.03 2.00
CA CYS A 54 13.49 1.14 1.13
C CYS A 54 12.18 1.19 0.34
N VAL A 55 11.14 0.47 0.78
CA VAL A 55 9.84 0.47 0.09
C VAL A 55 9.18 1.83 0.24
N SER A 56 8.88 2.49 -0.87
CA SER A 56 8.28 3.82 -0.92
C SER A 56 6.91 3.79 -1.60
N SER A 57 5.95 4.51 -1.03
CA SER A 57 4.63 4.71 -1.65
C SER A 57 4.63 5.73 -2.78
N CYS A 58 5.70 6.52 -2.94
CA CYS A 58 5.85 7.56 -3.97
C CYS A 58 4.68 8.57 -4.02
N MET A 59 3.99 8.81 -2.88
CA MET A 59 2.78 9.62 -2.85
C MET A 59 3.00 11.06 -3.24
N ASP A 60 4.09 11.69 -2.76
CA ASP A 60 4.38 13.09 -3.13
C ASP A 60 4.56 13.27 -4.64
N LYS A 61 5.18 12.28 -5.31
CA LYS A 61 5.36 12.29 -6.76
C LYS A 61 4.03 12.25 -7.53
N HIS A 62 3.09 11.43 -7.08
CA HIS A 62 1.86 11.16 -7.83
C HIS A 62 0.67 12.00 -7.40
N LEU A 63 0.53 12.23 -6.11
CA LEU A 63 -0.61 12.98 -5.56
C LEU A 63 -0.30 14.48 -5.47
N GLY A 64 0.94 14.84 -5.15
CA GLY A 64 1.29 16.24 -4.87
C GLY A 64 0.35 16.84 -3.83
N THR A 65 -0.27 17.98 -4.14
CA THR A 65 -1.25 18.66 -3.30
C THR A 65 -2.66 18.68 -3.89
N GLU A 66 -2.89 17.87 -4.93
CA GLU A 66 -4.15 17.86 -5.69
C GLU A 66 -5.27 17.13 -4.93
N PRO A 67 -6.33 17.84 -4.46
CA PRO A 67 -7.39 17.24 -3.65
C PRO A 67 -8.10 16.07 -4.34
N ASP A 68 -8.34 16.15 -5.63
CA ASP A 68 -9.01 15.09 -6.40
C ASP A 68 -8.17 13.80 -6.46
N ARG A 69 -6.84 13.94 -6.55
CA ARG A 69 -5.93 12.80 -6.51
C ARG A 69 -5.92 12.14 -5.15
N VAL A 70 -5.90 12.94 -4.08
CA VAL A 70 -5.98 12.44 -2.71
C VAL A 70 -7.30 11.73 -2.46
N ALA A 71 -8.42 12.30 -2.92
CA ALA A 71 -9.74 11.68 -2.77
C ALA A 71 -9.82 10.32 -3.47
N LEU A 72 -9.26 10.19 -4.68
CA LEU A 72 -9.22 8.91 -5.40
C LEU A 72 -8.30 7.90 -4.71
N ALA A 73 -7.14 8.32 -4.22
CA ALA A 73 -6.24 7.45 -3.46
C ALA A 73 -6.89 6.95 -2.16
N LEU A 74 -7.69 7.79 -1.49
CA LEU A 74 -8.49 7.39 -0.32
C LEU A 74 -9.54 6.34 -0.68
N ASP A 75 -10.30 6.54 -1.76
CA ASP A 75 -11.30 5.56 -2.22
C ASP A 75 -10.64 4.20 -2.53
N LEU A 76 -9.52 4.19 -3.25
CA LEU A 76 -8.76 2.97 -3.53
C LEU A 76 -8.27 2.29 -2.25
N SER A 77 -7.76 3.07 -1.30
CA SER A 77 -7.29 2.57 -0.01
C SER A 77 -8.43 1.92 0.80
N GLU A 78 -9.60 2.51 0.80
CA GLU A 78 -10.79 1.94 1.45
C GLU A 78 -11.27 0.67 0.76
N ARG A 79 -11.13 0.54 -0.56
CA ARG A 79 -11.41 -0.70 -1.29
C ARG A 79 -10.46 -1.81 -0.87
N VAL A 80 -9.16 -1.52 -0.76
CA VAL A 80 -8.17 -2.49 -0.25
C VAL A 80 -8.51 -2.92 1.17
N GLN A 81 -8.89 -1.99 2.05
CA GLN A 81 -9.32 -2.31 3.42
C GLN A 81 -10.50 -3.30 3.43
N ARG A 82 -11.52 -3.06 2.61
CA ARG A 82 -12.67 -3.98 2.49
C ARG A 82 -12.26 -5.36 2.00
N ARG A 83 -11.32 -5.43 1.04
CA ARG A 83 -10.80 -6.70 0.53
C ARG A 83 -10.03 -7.46 1.62
N LEU A 84 -9.18 -6.78 2.38
CA LEU A 84 -8.46 -7.39 3.51
C LEU A 84 -9.41 -7.89 4.60
N LEU A 85 -10.47 -7.14 4.89
CA LEU A 85 -11.51 -7.59 5.84
C LEU A 85 -12.23 -8.85 5.34
N ALA A 86 -12.50 -8.96 4.04
CA ALA A 86 -13.13 -10.15 3.46
C ALA A 86 -12.23 -11.40 3.55
N TRP A 87 -10.91 -11.24 3.58
CA TRP A 87 -9.96 -12.34 3.81
C TRP A 87 -9.67 -12.61 5.29
N SER A 88 -10.12 -11.75 6.20
CA SER A 88 -9.82 -11.90 7.63
C SER A 88 -10.24 -13.27 8.18
N PRO A 89 -9.42 -13.91 9.04
CA PRO A 89 -8.26 -13.34 9.74
C PRO A 89 -6.93 -13.42 8.97
N ALA A 90 -6.86 -14.13 7.84
CA ALA A 90 -5.63 -14.31 7.09
C ALA A 90 -5.87 -14.51 5.59
N ILE A 91 -4.91 -14.08 4.77
CA ILE A 91 -4.83 -14.40 3.34
C ILE A 91 -4.22 -15.79 3.21
N PRO A 92 -4.84 -16.74 2.48
CA PRO A 92 -4.24 -18.05 2.24
C PRO A 92 -2.82 -17.93 1.67
N LYS A 93 -1.91 -18.74 2.16
CA LYS A 93 -0.48 -18.72 1.80
C LYS A 93 -0.26 -18.71 0.29
N ASP A 94 -0.93 -19.61 -0.43
CA ASP A 94 -0.73 -19.74 -1.88
C ASP A 94 -1.22 -18.52 -2.64
N LEU A 95 -2.29 -17.88 -2.17
CA LEU A 95 -2.77 -16.61 -2.72
C LEU A 95 -1.78 -15.48 -2.42
N ALA A 96 -1.30 -15.36 -1.19
CA ALA A 96 -0.32 -14.34 -0.81
C ALA A 96 0.98 -14.47 -1.64
N ASN A 97 1.47 -15.69 -1.82
CA ASN A 97 2.65 -15.96 -2.63
C ASN A 97 2.43 -15.67 -4.13
N SER A 98 1.19 -15.78 -4.62
CA SER A 98 0.86 -15.44 -6.01
C SER A 98 0.99 -13.94 -6.32
N PHE A 99 1.07 -13.08 -5.31
CA PHE A 99 1.27 -11.65 -5.50
C PHE A 99 2.69 -11.31 -6.00
N GLY A 100 3.68 -12.17 -5.73
CA GLY A 100 5.06 -11.96 -6.11
C GLY A 100 5.73 -10.80 -5.37
N THR A 101 5.25 -10.46 -4.17
CA THR A 101 5.83 -9.40 -3.34
C THR A 101 7.16 -9.83 -2.74
N GLY A 102 8.06 -8.87 -2.46
CA GLY A 102 9.38 -9.14 -1.91
C GLY A 102 10.41 -9.69 -2.90
N GLY A 103 10.05 -9.80 -4.18
CA GLY A 103 10.93 -10.34 -5.22
C GLY A 103 11.04 -11.87 -5.22
N GLU A 104 12.01 -12.40 -5.97
CA GLU A 104 12.15 -13.86 -6.20
C GLU A 104 12.56 -14.66 -4.96
N GLN A 105 13.08 -14.02 -3.93
CA GLN A 105 13.68 -14.68 -2.76
C GLN A 105 12.75 -14.74 -1.56
N GLU A 106 11.63 -14.05 -1.58
CA GLU A 106 10.70 -14.01 -0.46
C GLU A 106 9.41 -14.77 -0.76
N SER A 107 9.06 -15.66 0.15
CA SER A 107 7.79 -16.37 0.13
C SER A 107 7.25 -16.54 1.55
N PHE A 108 5.94 -16.47 1.68
CA PHE A 108 5.27 -16.73 2.95
C PHE A 108 5.23 -18.24 3.22
N ASN A 109 5.65 -18.64 4.41
CA ASN A 109 5.64 -20.04 4.84
C ASN A 109 4.31 -20.48 5.47
N ALA A 110 3.44 -19.52 5.79
CA ALA A 110 2.13 -19.72 6.39
C ALA A 110 1.13 -18.72 5.82
N ASP A 111 -0.15 -18.88 6.15
CA ASP A 111 -1.18 -17.89 5.83
C ASP A 111 -0.81 -16.53 6.39
N LEU A 112 -1.03 -15.49 5.60
CA LEU A 112 -0.61 -14.12 5.94
C LEU A 112 -1.70 -13.41 6.78
N PRO A 113 -1.43 -13.09 8.06
CA PRO A 113 -2.41 -12.40 8.90
C PRO A 113 -2.84 -11.05 8.32
N THR A 114 -4.15 -10.80 8.26
CA THR A 114 -4.67 -9.52 7.74
C THR A 114 -4.56 -8.38 8.74
N GLY A 115 -4.46 -8.65 10.03
CA GLY A 115 -4.39 -7.64 11.09
C GLY A 115 -3.30 -6.58 10.86
N PRO A 116 -2.04 -6.97 10.66
CA PRO A 116 -0.95 -6.04 10.36
C PRO A 116 -1.15 -5.25 9.06
N LEU A 117 -1.72 -5.87 8.03
CA LEU A 117 -2.03 -5.20 6.76
C LEU A 117 -3.16 -4.16 6.93
N LEU A 118 -4.19 -4.50 7.70
CA LEU A 118 -5.26 -3.57 8.06
C LEU A 118 -4.73 -2.38 8.87
N ALA A 119 -3.77 -2.60 9.77
CA ALA A 119 -3.11 -1.53 10.51
C ALA A 119 -2.31 -0.61 9.58
N CYS A 120 -1.54 -1.18 8.66
CA CYS A 120 -0.83 -0.42 7.61
C CYS A 120 -1.80 0.45 6.81
N GLY A 121 -2.91 -0.12 6.35
CA GLY A 121 -3.90 0.61 5.58
C GLY A 121 -4.60 1.73 6.37
N ARG A 122 -4.91 1.52 7.64
CA ARG A 122 -5.44 2.60 8.50
C ARG A 122 -4.45 3.74 8.63
N ALA A 123 -3.18 3.43 8.87
CA ALA A 123 -2.12 4.44 8.95
C ALA A 123 -1.97 5.20 7.62
N PHE A 124 -2.02 4.50 6.49
CA PHE A 124 -1.94 5.09 5.16
C PHE A 124 -3.12 6.03 4.89
N ILE A 125 -4.34 5.64 5.24
CA ILE A 125 -5.54 6.49 5.11
C ILE A 125 -5.43 7.73 5.99
N SER A 126 -5.02 7.58 7.25
CA SER A 126 -4.81 8.72 8.16
C SER A 126 -3.72 9.67 7.64
N LEU A 127 -2.66 9.13 7.03
CA LEU A 127 -1.61 9.93 6.41
C LEU A 127 -2.15 10.76 5.24
N LEU A 128 -2.95 10.15 4.36
CA LEU A 128 -3.60 10.86 3.24
C LEU A 128 -4.57 11.95 3.72
N ARG A 129 -5.22 11.75 4.84
CA ARG A 129 -6.13 12.74 5.47
C ARG A 129 -5.40 13.87 6.19
N GLY A 130 -4.06 13.79 6.30
CA GLY A 130 -3.28 14.78 7.05
C GLY A 130 -3.45 14.68 8.56
N GLU A 131 -3.86 13.52 9.07
CA GLU A 131 -4.08 13.30 10.51
C GLU A 131 -2.79 12.93 11.26
N PHE A 132 -1.70 12.71 10.54
CA PHE A 132 -0.39 12.46 11.13
C PHE A 132 0.31 13.76 11.51
N PRO A 133 0.93 13.84 12.69
CA PRO A 133 1.84 14.95 12.99
C PRO A 133 3.06 14.87 12.06
N SER A 134 3.76 16.03 11.92
CA SER A 134 5.01 16.07 11.16
C SER A 134 6.03 15.09 11.76
N GLY A 135 6.76 14.36 10.90
CA GLY A 135 7.80 13.43 11.31
C GLY A 135 7.43 11.97 11.07
N TYR A 136 8.34 11.08 11.49
CA TYR A 136 8.30 9.64 11.20
C TYR A 136 8.33 8.78 12.47
N ASP A 137 7.75 9.24 13.55
CA ASP A 137 7.94 8.65 14.89
C ASP A 137 7.02 7.46 15.19
N ARG A 138 6.22 7.01 14.22
CA ARG A 138 5.18 6.01 14.46
C ARG A 138 5.36 4.76 13.63
N TRP A 139 5.02 3.64 14.25
CA TRP A 139 4.84 2.36 13.58
C TRP A 139 3.35 2.08 13.35
N ALA A 140 3.01 1.49 12.20
CA ALA A 140 1.69 0.93 11.97
C ALA A 140 1.59 -0.42 12.72
N HIS A 141 0.79 -0.44 13.76
CA HIS A 141 0.50 -1.64 14.55
C HIS A 141 -0.92 -2.12 14.36
#